data_abe6991c30074335f66fb28d4fa296ac
#
_entry.id   abe6991c30074335f66fb28d4fa296ac
#
_cell.length_a   1.000
_cell.length_b   1.000
_cell.length_c   1.000
_cell.angle_alpha   90.00
_cell.angle_beta   90.00
_cell.angle_gamma   90.00
#
_symmetry.space_group_name_H-M   'P 1'
#
loop_
_entity.id
_entity.type
_entity.pdbx_description
1 polymer ?
#
loop_
_entity_poly.entity_id
_entity_poly.type
_entity_poly.pdbx_seq_one_letter_code
_entity_poly.pdbx_strand_id
1 'polypeptide(L)'
;MINKRNAIFLSMILIFFSIACIGSAGVRVWNFYTLFDSGKIAENFRAMPRLFNSVPIKKSGAAHFFEKNLRDMPGSFSFQGHEIGFKDWLASSNTTGLIVLSDDRIAFEEYYLGNSAKSLAIGWSLSKSLMSLLIGMAVDEGSIHSLLDPVNLYAPQLSAGGYAGVSLRDVLEMSSGIAFSEDYGNSDSDINQLGRTIALGGSVNEKVSSLRREDAPGRVHHYVSVDTQVLGMVLLGATGMGPSQFMNQRLWPQLGAECEGAWLTDDRGTELAFGGVNLCLRMV
;
A
#
# COMPACT_ATOMS: atom_id res chain seq x y z
N MET A 1 18.46 44.30 -19.23
CA MET A 1 19.39 44.27 -18.09
C MET A 1 18.59 44.01 -16.82
N ILE A 2 18.75 42.83 -16.20
CA ILE A 2 18.06 42.53 -14.93
C ILE A 2 18.73 43.38 -13.84
N ASN A 3 17.94 44.15 -13.12
CA ASN A 3 18.41 45.00 -12.02
C ASN A 3 19.07 44.13 -10.94
N LYS A 4 20.29 44.55 -10.44
CA LYS A 4 21.03 43.82 -9.40
C LYS A 4 20.17 43.41 -8.18
N ARG A 5 19.20 44.26 -7.79
CA ARG A 5 18.24 43.93 -6.70
C ARG A 5 17.34 42.74 -7.04
N ASN A 6 16.86 42.65 -8.29
CA ASN A 6 16.01 41.56 -8.74
C ASN A 6 16.81 40.25 -8.88
N ALA A 7 18.11 40.32 -9.27
CA ALA A 7 18.97 39.16 -9.34
C ALA A 7 19.28 38.59 -7.94
N ILE A 8 19.53 39.43 -6.94
CA ILE A 8 19.74 39.02 -5.54
C ILE A 8 18.45 38.40 -4.97
N PHE A 9 17.29 38.99 -5.22
CA PHE A 9 16.00 38.47 -4.76
C PHE A 9 15.68 37.10 -5.39
N LEU A 10 15.94 36.93 -6.69
CA LEU A 10 15.80 35.66 -7.38
C LEU A 10 16.74 34.59 -6.83
N SER A 11 17.99 34.95 -6.55
CA SER A 11 18.98 34.06 -5.95
C SER A 11 18.57 33.62 -4.53
N MET A 12 18.02 34.52 -3.71
CA MET A 12 17.54 34.21 -2.38
C MET A 12 16.33 33.27 -2.43
N ILE A 13 15.39 33.45 -3.37
CA ILE A 13 14.27 32.55 -3.59
C ILE A 13 14.76 31.16 -3.99
N LEU A 14 15.71 31.08 -4.93
CA LEU A 14 16.29 29.81 -5.38
C LEU A 14 17.01 29.08 -4.25
N ILE A 15 17.79 29.81 -3.43
CA ILE A 15 18.47 29.22 -2.26
C ILE A 15 17.45 28.73 -1.23
N PHE A 16 16.41 29.51 -0.92
CA PHE A 16 15.36 29.13 0.02
C PHE A 16 14.59 27.90 -0.48
N PHE A 17 14.26 27.84 -1.77
CA PHE A 17 13.62 26.68 -2.41
C PHE A 17 14.51 25.44 -2.36
N SER A 18 15.82 25.59 -2.63
CA SER A 18 16.78 24.49 -2.55
C SER A 18 16.92 23.94 -1.13
N ILE A 19 17.00 24.81 -0.12
CA ILE A 19 17.07 24.41 1.30
C ILE A 19 15.76 23.72 1.71
N ALA A 20 14.60 24.21 1.29
CA ALA A 20 13.32 23.60 1.60
C ALA A 20 13.18 22.21 0.94
N CYS A 21 13.62 22.06 -0.32
CA CYS A 21 13.60 20.77 -1.03
C CYS A 21 14.57 19.75 -0.39
N ILE A 22 15.79 20.19 -0.01
CA ILE A 22 16.76 19.33 0.68
C ILE A 22 16.22 18.94 2.06
N GLY A 23 15.54 19.86 2.77
CA GLY A 23 14.93 19.59 4.06
C GLY A 23 13.82 18.55 3.96
N SER A 24 12.92 18.66 2.98
CA SER A 24 11.82 17.70 2.78
C SER A 24 12.31 16.30 2.38
N ALA A 25 13.30 16.22 1.50
CA ALA A 25 13.91 14.95 1.13
C ALA A 25 14.65 14.30 2.31
N GLY A 26 15.37 15.09 3.11
CA GLY A 26 16.06 14.61 4.32
C GLY A 26 15.08 14.06 5.37
N VAL A 27 13.96 14.73 5.59
CA VAL A 27 12.91 14.27 6.51
C VAL A 27 12.30 12.95 6.01
N ARG A 28 12.01 12.81 4.73
CA ARG A 28 11.46 11.58 4.17
C ARG A 28 12.44 10.41 4.29
N VAL A 29 13.72 10.62 4.00
CA VAL A 29 14.77 9.60 4.17
C VAL A 29 14.89 9.21 5.65
N TRP A 30 14.87 10.18 6.56
CA TRP A 30 14.87 9.90 8.00
C TRP A 30 13.66 9.06 8.41
N ASN A 31 12.45 9.44 7.97
CA ASN A 31 11.22 8.70 8.24
C ASN A 31 11.29 7.25 7.71
N PHE A 32 11.89 7.05 6.54
CA PHE A 32 12.08 5.72 5.97
C PHE A 32 12.98 4.85 6.83
N TYR A 33 14.15 5.36 7.26
CA TYR A 33 15.10 4.59 8.06
C TYR A 33 14.63 4.34 9.50
N THR A 34 13.79 5.21 10.06
CA THR A 34 13.26 5.07 11.43
C THR A 34 11.86 4.46 11.47
N LEU A 35 11.31 4.07 10.31
CA LEU A 35 9.93 3.58 10.20
C LEU A 35 9.66 2.37 11.09
N PHE A 36 10.62 1.45 11.17
CA PHE A 36 10.53 0.19 11.92
C PHE A 36 11.21 0.24 13.30
N ASP A 37 11.56 1.41 13.81
CA ASP A 37 12.08 1.54 15.17
C ASP A 37 11.10 0.95 16.18
N SER A 38 11.53 -0.04 16.96
CA SER A 38 10.67 -0.85 17.83
C SER A 38 9.84 -0.02 18.82
N GLY A 39 10.40 1.10 19.32
CA GLY A 39 9.69 1.99 20.22
C GLY A 39 8.66 2.92 19.56
N LYS A 40 8.64 3.01 18.23
CA LYS A 40 7.81 3.95 17.45
C LYS A 40 6.97 3.29 16.37
N ILE A 41 7.19 2.02 16.08
CA ILE A 41 6.57 1.31 14.96
C ILE A 41 5.04 1.44 14.95
N ALA A 42 4.39 1.29 16.09
CA ALA A 42 2.94 1.42 16.21
C ALA A 42 2.44 2.84 15.91
N GLU A 43 3.19 3.87 16.30
CA GLU A 43 2.89 5.27 15.98
C GLU A 43 3.19 5.57 14.51
N ASN A 44 4.36 5.15 14.02
CA ASN A 44 4.77 5.34 12.63
C ASN A 44 3.76 4.73 11.65
N PHE A 45 3.27 3.50 11.92
CA PHE A 45 2.31 2.83 11.06
C PHE A 45 0.95 3.53 11.00
N ARG A 46 0.55 4.25 12.06
CA ARG A 46 -0.63 5.14 12.04
C ARG A 46 -0.35 6.50 11.40
N ALA A 47 0.91 6.91 11.36
CA ALA A 47 1.31 8.21 10.84
C ALA A 47 1.67 8.20 9.35
N MET A 48 1.66 7.05 8.67
CA MET A 48 2.13 6.89 7.30
C MET A 48 1.63 7.99 6.33
N PRO A 49 0.33 8.36 6.30
CA PRO A 49 -0.14 9.43 5.41
C PRO A 49 0.37 10.83 5.76
N ARG A 50 0.98 11.01 6.94
CA ARG A 50 1.62 12.28 7.37
C ARG A 50 3.13 12.25 7.16
N LEU A 51 3.73 11.06 7.17
CA LEU A 51 5.17 10.85 7.00
C LEU A 51 5.58 10.79 5.53
N PHE A 52 4.67 10.36 4.66
CA PHE A 52 4.89 10.14 3.23
C PHE A 52 3.76 10.74 2.39
N ASN A 53 4.00 10.93 1.10
CA ASN A 53 2.99 11.41 0.17
C ASN A 53 1.83 10.41 0.09
N SER A 54 0.61 10.91 0.00
CA SER A 54 -0.58 10.09 -0.12
C SER A 54 -1.72 10.80 -0.81
N VAL A 55 -2.65 10.03 -1.36
CA VAL A 55 -3.93 10.50 -1.90
C VAL A 55 -5.07 9.99 -1.01
N PRO A 56 -6.15 10.78 -0.84
CA PRO A 56 -7.25 10.37 0.02
C PRO A 56 -8.12 9.30 -0.63
N ILE A 57 -8.59 8.34 0.17
CA ILE A 57 -9.71 7.48 -0.15
C ILE A 57 -10.91 8.07 0.57
N LYS A 58 -11.80 8.72 -0.18
CA LYS A 58 -12.92 9.48 0.38
C LYS A 58 -14.07 8.55 0.76
N LYS A 59 -14.63 8.77 1.94
CA LYS A 59 -15.88 8.13 2.32
C LYS A 59 -16.99 8.52 1.36
N SER A 60 -17.76 7.54 0.89
CA SER A 60 -18.91 7.74 0.02
C SER A 60 -20.00 6.75 0.34
N GLY A 61 -21.24 7.14 0.11
CA GLY A 61 -22.41 6.32 0.45
C GLY A 61 -22.80 6.34 1.94
N ALA A 62 -23.80 5.56 2.30
CA ALA A 62 -24.23 5.36 3.68
C ALA A 62 -23.28 4.38 4.38
N ALA A 63 -22.78 4.76 5.56
CA ALA A 63 -21.92 3.86 6.32
C ALA A 63 -22.76 2.68 6.85
N HIS A 64 -22.17 1.49 6.73
CA HIS A 64 -22.67 0.29 7.41
C HIS A 64 -22.02 0.20 8.79
N PHE A 65 -22.83 0.05 9.82
CA PHE A 65 -22.35 -0.11 11.19
C PHE A 65 -22.73 -1.48 11.70
N PHE A 66 -21.73 -2.27 12.07
CA PHE A 66 -21.97 -3.55 12.72
C PHE A 66 -22.64 -3.35 14.08
N GLU A 67 -23.71 -4.07 14.35
CA GLU A 67 -24.30 -4.17 15.68
C GLU A 67 -23.29 -4.77 16.66
N LYS A 68 -23.37 -4.39 17.94
CA LYS A 68 -22.52 -4.94 18.98
C LYS A 68 -23.27 -6.01 19.78
N ASN A 69 -22.64 -7.17 19.91
CA ASN A 69 -23.02 -8.25 20.81
C ASN A 69 -21.77 -8.72 21.56
N LEU A 70 -21.29 -7.84 22.45
CA LEU A 70 -20.00 -8.01 23.12
C LEU A 70 -20.00 -9.25 24.00
N ARG A 71 -18.90 -10.00 23.96
CA ARG A 71 -18.61 -11.20 24.74
C ARG A 71 -17.24 -11.08 25.37
N ASP A 72 -17.09 -11.68 26.54
CA ASP A 72 -15.76 -11.81 27.14
C ASP A 72 -14.89 -12.75 26.31
N MET A 73 -13.66 -12.34 26.10
CA MET A 73 -12.65 -13.20 25.47
C MET A 73 -12.13 -14.19 26.52
N PRO A 74 -11.69 -15.41 26.11
CA PRO A 74 -11.09 -16.36 27.01
C PRO A 74 -9.86 -15.74 27.71
N GLY A 75 -9.65 -16.06 29.00
CA GLY A 75 -8.50 -15.55 29.74
C GLY A 75 -7.16 -16.05 29.20
N SER A 76 -7.17 -17.22 28.55
CA SER A 76 -6.00 -17.88 27.94
C SER A 76 -6.44 -18.84 26.83
N PHE A 77 -5.47 -19.33 26.09
CA PHE A 77 -5.61 -20.38 25.08
C PHE A 77 -4.38 -21.28 25.04
N SER A 78 -4.55 -22.52 24.58
CA SER A 78 -3.43 -23.46 24.43
C SER A 78 -2.82 -23.33 23.01
N PHE A 79 -1.51 -23.19 22.96
CA PHE A 79 -0.74 -23.19 21.72
C PHE A 79 0.52 -24.05 21.87
N GLN A 80 0.70 -25.05 21.02
CA GLN A 80 1.83 -26.00 21.06
C GLN A 80 2.04 -26.63 22.45
N GLY A 81 0.95 -26.94 23.17
CA GLY A 81 1.00 -27.54 24.50
C GLY A 81 1.30 -26.55 25.64
N HIS A 82 1.40 -25.28 25.38
CA HIS A 82 1.59 -24.23 26.38
C HIS A 82 0.32 -23.41 26.56
N GLU A 83 -0.02 -23.09 27.81
CA GLU A 83 -1.09 -22.17 28.13
C GLU A 83 -0.58 -20.73 27.98
N ILE A 84 -1.23 -19.91 27.14
CA ILE A 84 -0.85 -18.52 26.88
C ILE A 84 -1.97 -17.60 27.32
N GLY A 85 -1.66 -16.64 28.20
CA GLY A 85 -2.59 -15.60 28.61
C GLY A 85 -2.99 -14.71 27.42
N PHE A 86 -4.28 -14.51 27.20
CA PHE A 86 -4.77 -13.72 26.06
C PHE A 86 -4.20 -12.30 26.05
N LYS A 87 -4.20 -11.62 27.22
CA LYS A 87 -3.65 -10.25 27.33
C LYS A 87 -2.13 -10.21 27.16
N ASP A 88 -1.43 -11.23 27.65
CA ASP A 88 0.03 -11.33 27.49
C ASP A 88 0.41 -11.55 26.02
N TRP A 89 -0.38 -12.35 25.29
CA TRP A 89 -0.20 -12.51 23.86
C TRP A 89 -0.40 -11.20 23.10
N LEU A 90 -1.46 -10.44 23.37
CA LEU A 90 -1.69 -9.14 22.73
C LEU A 90 -0.56 -8.15 23.01
N ALA A 91 -0.04 -8.15 24.23
CA ALA A 91 1.08 -7.28 24.61
C ALA A 91 2.39 -7.70 23.93
N SER A 92 2.71 -9.00 23.92
CA SER A 92 3.97 -9.52 23.34
C SER A 92 4.01 -9.39 21.82
N SER A 93 2.84 -9.44 21.16
CA SER A 93 2.73 -9.24 19.70
C SER A 93 2.63 -7.76 19.28
N ASN A 94 2.70 -6.80 20.21
CA ASN A 94 2.49 -5.38 19.95
C ASN A 94 1.18 -5.10 19.19
N THR A 95 0.12 -5.85 19.50
CA THR A 95 -1.18 -5.68 18.88
C THR A 95 -1.71 -4.27 19.12
N THR A 96 -2.10 -3.57 18.06
CA THR A 96 -2.64 -2.20 18.15
C THR A 96 -4.16 -2.14 18.13
N GLY A 97 -4.82 -3.21 17.68
CA GLY A 97 -6.27 -3.32 17.69
C GLY A 97 -6.69 -4.74 17.34
N LEU A 98 -7.80 -5.16 17.92
CA LEU A 98 -8.42 -6.46 17.64
C LEU A 98 -9.92 -6.30 17.55
N ILE A 99 -10.51 -6.78 16.46
CA ILE A 99 -11.95 -6.94 16.28
C ILE A 99 -12.25 -8.43 16.05
N VAL A 100 -13.29 -8.92 16.72
CA VAL A 100 -13.87 -10.24 16.46
C VAL A 100 -15.31 -10.05 16.04
N LEU A 101 -15.65 -10.56 14.87
CA LEU A 101 -17.04 -10.64 14.38
C LEU A 101 -17.59 -12.04 14.62
N SER A 102 -18.85 -12.10 15.03
CA SER A 102 -19.62 -13.33 15.13
C SER A 102 -21.06 -13.03 14.70
N ASP A 103 -21.56 -13.77 13.71
CA ASP A 103 -22.92 -13.60 13.17
C ASP A 103 -23.19 -12.15 12.74
N ASP A 104 -22.25 -11.55 11.98
CA ASP A 104 -22.28 -10.16 11.49
C ASP A 104 -22.39 -9.10 12.61
N ARG A 105 -21.97 -9.43 13.83
CA ARG A 105 -21.93 -8.52 14.97
C ARG A 105 -20.54 -8.45 15.58
N ILE A 106 -20.18 -7.29 16.11
CA ILE A 106 -18.94 -7.12 16.86
C ILE A 106 -19.10 -7.85 18.20
N ALA A 107 -18.40 -8.99 18.33
CA ALA A 107 -18.32 -9.76 19.58
C ALA A 107 -17.21 -9.23 20.51
N PHE A 108 -16.15 -8.64 19.95
CA PHE A 108 -15.07 -8.03 20.70
C PHE A 108 -14.43 -6.91 19.88
N GLU A 109 -14.06 -5.82 20.54
CA GLU A 109 -13.36 -4.70 19.89
C GLU A 109 -12.57 -3.92 20.94
N GLU A 110 -11.24 -4.00 20.85
CA GLU A 110 -10.33 -3.21 21.69
C GLU A 110 -9.15 -2.66 20.89
N TYR A 111 -8.60 -1.55 21.38
CA TYR A 111 -7.50 -0.81 20.76
C TYR A 111 -6.41 -0.56 21.79
N TYR A 112 -5.14 -0.66 21.36
CA TYR A 112 -3.96 -0.60 22.22
C TYR A 112 -2.92 0.34 21.62
N LEU A 113 -1.87 0.66 22.38
CA LEU A 113 -0.71 1.44 21.93
C LEU A 113 -1.10 2.77 21.26
N GLY A 114 -2.15 3.43 21.77
CA GLY A 114 -2.63 4.71 21.23
C GLY A 114 -3.45 4.62 19.95
N ASN A 115 -3.88 3.42 19.54
CA ASN A 115 -4.82 3.22 18.44
C ASN A 115 -6.27 3.51 18.86
N SER A 116 -7.17 3.65 17.90
CA SER A 116 -8.62 3.87 18.09
C SER A 116 -9.42 3.41 16.89
N ALA A 117 -10.74 3.32 17.03
CA ALA A 117 -11.66 2.97 15.94
C ALA A 117 -11.56 3.88 14.70
N LYS A 118 -11.05 5.11 14.86
CA LYS A 118 -10.90 6.11 13.79
C LYS A 118 -9.46 6.26 13.30
N SER A 119 -8.50 5.62 13.94
CA SER A 119 -7.10 5.72 13.52
C SER A 119 -6.91 4.96 12.22
N LEU A 120 -6.25 5.60 11.27
CA LEU A 120 -5.72 4.89 10.12
C LEU A 120 -4.48 4.10 10.52
N ALA A 121 -4.27 2.96 9.90
CA ALA A 121 -3.02 2.23 9.95
C ALA A 121 -2.68 1.70 8.55
N ILE A 122 -1.38 1.59 8.27
CA ILE A 122 -0.92 0.99 7.02
C ILE A 122 -1.35 -0.48 6.95
N GLY A 123 -2.00 -0.84 5.85
CA GLY A 123 -2.46 -2.22 5.61
C GLY A 123 -1.42 -3.10 4.92
N TRP A 124 -0.27 -2.51 4.51
CA TRP A 124 0.76 -3.24 3.77
C TRP A 124 0.15 -4.12 2.68
N SER A 125 0.39 -5.41 2.70
CA SER A 125 -0.07 -6.36 1.69
C SER A 125 -1.58 -6.58 1.62
N LEU A 126 -2.39 -6.05 2.53
CA LEU A 126 -3.83 -5.93 2.34
C LEU A 126 -4.17 -5.17 1.04
N SER A 127 -3.32 -4.22 0.64
CA SER A 127 -3.43 -3.52 -0.63
C SER A 127 -3.56 -4.46 -1.83
N LYS A 128 -2.91 -5.63 -1.78
CA LYS A 128 -2.93 -6.63 -2.86
C LYS A 128 -4.33 -7.25 -3.03
N SER A 129 -4.99 -7.54 -1.91
CA SER A 129 -6.37 -8.06 -1.92
C SER A 129 -7.34 -7.02 -2.50
N LEU A 130 -7.20 -5.76 -2.11
CA LEU A 130 -8.00 -4.67 -2.69
C LEU A 130 -7.71 -4.52 -4.19
N MET A 131 -6.44 -4.55 -4.61
CA MET A 131 -6.09 -4.50 -6.03
C MET A 131 -6.71 -5.62 -6.84
N SER A 132 -6.74 -6.84 -6.31
CA SER A 132 -7.38 -7.98 -6.98
C SER A 132 -8.88 -7.76 -7.19
N LEU A 133 -9.58 -7.18 -6.18
CA LEU A 133 -10.98 -6.78 -6.32
C LEU A 133 -11.16 -5.71 -7.40
N LEU A 134 -10.31 -4.67 -7.41
CA LEU A 134 -10.40 -3.59 -8.40
C LEU A 134 -10.17 -4.11 -9.83
N ILE A 135 -9.23 -5.05 -10.02
CA ILE A 135 -9.01 -5.71 -11.31
C ILE A 135 -10.23 -6.54 -11.69
N GLY A 136 -10.81 -7.31 -10.75
CA GLY A 136 -12.03 -8.08 -11.00
C GLY A 136 -13.20 -7.19 -11.45
N MET A 137 -13.39 -6.04 -10.82
CA MET A 137 -14.40 -5.05 -11.21
C MET A 137 -14.12 -4.46 -12.60
N ALA A 138 -12.86 -4.16 -12.92
CA ALA A 138 -12.49 -3.65 -14.25
C ALA A 138 -12.71 -4.69 -15.37
N VAL A 139 -12.60 -5.99 -15.05
CA VAL A 139 -12.97 -7.08 -15.96
C VAL A 139 -14.48 -7.14 -16.12
N ASP A 140 -15.24 -7.08 -15.04
CA ASP A 140 -16.71 -7.13 -15.06
C ASP A 140 -17.31 -5.94 -15.83
N GLU A 141 -16.71 -4.74 -15.72
CA GLU A 141 -17.09 -3.56 -16.48
C GLU A 141 -16.63 -3.59 -17.96
N GLY A 142 -15.83 -4.57 -18.37
CA GLY A 142 -15.29 -4.71 -19.72
C GLY A 142 -14.12 -3.77 -20.04
N SER A 143 -13.59 -3.03 -19.07
CA SER A 143 -12.38 -2.20 -19.25
C SER A 143 -11.12 -3.05 -19.44
N ILE A 144 -11.10 -4.24 -18.85
CA ILE A 144 -10.13 -5.30 -19.08
C ILE A 144 -10.88 -6.43 -19.80
N HIS A 145 -10.42 -6.85 -20.98
CA HIS A 145 -11.17 -7.79 -21.80
C HIS A 145 -10.96 -9.24 -21.38
N SER A 146 -9.75 -9.59 -20.93
CA SER A 146 -9.42 -10.97 -20.53
C SER A 146 -8.27 -10.99 -19.52
N LEU A 147 -8.33 -11.93 -18.56
CA LEU A 147 -7.20 -12.25 -17.71
C LEU A 147 -6.03 -12.89 -18.47
N LEU A 148 -6.24 -13.33 -19.70
CA LEU A 148 -5.19 -13.86 -20.57
C LEU A 148 -4.49 -12.76 -21.38
N ASP A 149 -5.00 -11.53 -21.35
CA ASP A 149 -4.34 -10.42 -22.04
C ASP A 149 -2.97 -10.14 -21.40
N PRO A 150 -1.96 -9.81 -22.22
CA PRO A 150 -0.67 -9.42 -21.71
C PRO A 150 -0.76 -8.06 -21.01
N VAL A 151 -0.12 -7.91 -19.84
CA VAL A 151 -0.18 -6.68 -19.04
C VAL A 151 0.30 -5.44 -19.79
N ASN A 152 1.22 -5.60 -20.74
CA ASN A 152 1.71 -4.50 -21.58
C ASN A 152 0.70 -4.03 -22.64
N LEU A 153 -0.42 -4.73 -22.84
CA LEU A 153 -1.56 -4.22 -23.63
C LEU A 153 -2.17 -2.96 -22.97
N TYR A 154 -2.30 -2.99 -21.65
CA TYR A 154 -2.87 -1.90 -20.86
C TYR A 154 -1.80 -0.94 -20.32
N ALA A 155 -0.59 -1.43 -20.09
CA ALA A 155 0.55 -0.67 -19.56
C ALA A 155 1.75 -0.75 -20.55
N PRO A 156 1.76 0.04 -21.64
CA PRO A 156 2.76 -0.07 -22.72
C PRO A 156 4.21 0.10 -22.27
N GLN A 157 4.46 0.81 -21.17
CA GLN A 157 5.79 0.98 -20.57
C GLN A 157 6.42 -0.35 -20.11
N LEU A 158 5.64 -1.42 -19.98
CA LEU A 158 6.10 -2.77 -19.64
C LEU A 158 6.59 -3.58 -20.84
N SER A 159 6.47 -3.04 -22.06
CA SER A 159 6.77 -3.79 -23.30
C SER A 159 8.25 -4.11 -23.49
N ALA A 160 9.17 -3.37 -22.86
CA ALA A 160 10.61 -3.55 -22.98
C ALA A 160 11.25 -4.34 -21.84
N GLY A 161 10.50 -4.61 -20.76
CA GLY A 161 10.99 -5.26 -19.54
C GLY A 161 10.60 -6.73 -19.41
N GLY A 162 10.84 -7.29 -18.23
CA GLY A 162 10.51 -8.68 -17.92
C GLY A 162 9.01 -9.02 -18.01
N TYR A 163 8.15 -8.01 -17.86
CA TYR A 163 6.70 -8.17 -17.96
C TYR A 163 6.14 -8.24 -19.39
N ALA A 164 6.97 -8.04 -20.42
CA ALA A 164 6.53 -8.12 -21.81
C ALA A 164 5.90 -9.48 -22.12
N GLY A 165 4.63 -9.49 -22.52
CA GLY A 165 3.86 -10.71 -22.86
C GLY A 165 3.42 -11.55 -21.67
N VAL A 166 3.62 -11.10 -20.41
CA VAL A 166 3.09 -11.77 -19.21
C VAL A 166 1.59 -11.55 -19.14
N SER A 167 0.80 -12.61 -18.93
CA SER A 167 -0.65 -12.49 -18.80
C SER A 167 -1.04 -11.82 -17.47
N LEU A 168 -2.16 -11.11 -17.48
CA LEU A 168 -2.73 -10.53 -16.25
C LEU A 168 -3.00 -11.61 -15.19
N ARG A 169 -3.39 -12.83 -15.62
CA ARG A 169 -3.59 -13.97 -14.71
C ARG A 169 -2.29 -14.36 -14.00
N ASP A 170 -1.18 -14.50 -14.75
CA ASP A 170 0.10 -14.91 -14.15
C ASP A 170 0.59 -13.86 -13.13
N VAL A 171 0.31 -12.58 -13.36
CA VAL A 171 0.60 -11.50 -12.40
C VAL A 171 -0.30 -11.57 -11.17
N LEU A 172 -1.61 -11.81 -11.33
CA LEU A 172 -2.55 -11.98 -10.21
C LEU A 172 -2.20 -13.21 -9.35
N GLU A 173 -1.71 -14.27 -9.96
CA GLU A 173 -1.32 -15.52 -9.30
C GLU A 173 0.11 -15.48 -8.74
N MET A 174 0.81 -14.35 -8.81
CA MET A 174 2.22 -14.22 -8.38
C MET A 174 3.11 -15.27 -9.06
N SER A 175 2.91 -15.48 -10.36
CA SER A 175 3.66 -16.41 -11.21
C SER A 175 4.23 -15.74 -12.45
N SER A 176 4.52 -14.45 -12.38
CA SER A 176 5.03 -13.63 -13.48
C SER A 176 6.42 -14.07 -13.99
N GLY A 177 7.19 -14.79 -13.18
CA GLY A 177 8.56 -15.20 -13.47
C GLY A 177 9.58 -14.07 -13.34
N ILE A 178 9.24 -12.95 -12.70
CA ILE A 178 10.13 -11.81 -12.50
C ILE A 178 11.17 -12.12 -11.42
N ALA A 179 12.43 -11.81 -11.73
CA ALA A 179 13.53 -11.81 -10.76
C ALA A 179 13.32 -10.67 -9.76
N PHE A 180 12.95 -11.03 -8.52
CA PHE A 180 12.73 -10.06 -7.45
C PHE A 180 12.90 -10.71 -6.08
N SER A 181 13.77 -10.17 -5.25
CA SER A 181 14.00 -10.65 -3.89
C SER A 181 13.15 -9.89 -2.87
N GLU A 182 12.30 -10.60 -2.14
CA GLU A 182 11.51 -10.10 -0.99
C GLU A 182 12.22 -10.30 0.35
N ASP A 183 13.52 -10.52 0.37
CA ASP A 183 14.27 -10.68 1.62
C ASP A 183 14.41 -9.33 2.35
N TYR A 184 13.50 -9.05 3.26
CA TYR A 184 13.50 -7.83 4.09
C TYR A 184 14.71 -7.72 5.02
N GLY A 185 15.36 -8.86 5.36
CA GLY A 185 16.56 -8.89 6.19
C GLY A 185 17.83 -8.51 5.45
N ASN A 186 17.81 -8.56 4.11
CA ASN A 186 18.95 -8.20 3.27
C ASN A 186 18.78 -6.78 2.71
N SER A 187 19.65 -5.85 3.13
CA SER A 187 19.62 -4.46 2.65
C SER A 187 19.72 -4.32 1.14
N ASP A 188 20.33 -5.28 0.45
CA ASP A 188 20.57 -5.24 -0.99
C ASP A 188 19.49 -5.96 -1.80
N SER A 189 18.46 -6.53 -1.15
CA SER A 189 17.31 -7.13 -1.82
C SER A 189 16.52 -6.10 -2.65
N ASP A 190 15.79 -6.58 -3.65
CA ASP A 190 15.02 -5.72 -4.54
C ASP A 190 13.93 -4.94 -3.81
N ILE A 191 13.27 -5.55 -2.83
CA ILE A 191 12.24 -4.86 -2.04
C ILE A 191 12.83 -3.70 -1.22
N ASN A 192 14.02 -3.88 -0.62
CA ASN A 192 14.69 -2.82 0.12
C ASN A 192 15.26 -1.74 -0.82
N GLN A 193 15.74 -2.12 -2.01
CA GLN A 193 16.12 -1.15 -3.05
C GLN A 193 14.91 -0.34 -3.54
N LEU A 194 13.75 -0.98 -3.74
CA LEU A 194 12.50 -0.31 -4.12
C LEU A 194 12.09 0.72 -3.05
N GLY A 195 12.13 0.33 -1.77
CA GLY A 195 11.87 1.24 -0.65
C GLY A 195 12.79 2.46 -0.66
N ARG A 196 14.09 2.26 -0.85
CA ARG A 196 15.06 3.38 -0.97
C ARG A 196 14.80 4.25 -2.20
N THR A 197 14.44 3.64 -3.33
CA THR A 197 14.08 4.38 -4.55
C THR A 197 12.93 5.35 -4.27
N ILE A 198 11.88 4.89 -3.60
CA ILE A 198 10.71 5.70 -3.21
C ILE A 198 11.13 6.79 -2.20
N ALA A 199 11.89 6.43 -1.17
CA ALA A 199 12.36 7.36 -0.14
C ALA A 199 13.21 8.51 -0.73
N LEU A 200 13.99 8.21 -1.76
CA LEU A 200 14.82 9.18 -2.48
C LEU A 200 14.08 9.95 -3.59
N GLY A 201 12.77 9.75 -3.75
CA GLY A 201 11.95 10.45 -4.73
C GLY A 201 11.96 9.85 -6.13
N GLY A 202 12.42 8.60 -6.26
CA GLY A 202 12.37 7.86 -7.51
C GLY A 202 10.97 7.35 -7.86
N SER A 203 10.78 6.91 -9.10
CA SER A 203 9.52 6.36 -9.59
C SER A 203 9.44 4.86 -9.35
N VAL A 204 8.36 4.42 -8.69
CA VAL A 204 8.07 3.00 -8.52
C VAL A 204 7.82 2.32 -9.88
N ASN A 205 7.09 2.96 -10.78
CA ASN A 205 6.76 2.39 -12.08
C ASN A 205 7.99 2.26 -12.99
N GLU A 206 8.93 3.22 -12.94
CA GLU A 206 10.20 3.12 -13.68
C GLU A 206 11.04 1.95 -13.17
N LYS A 207 11.15 1.77 -11.84
CA LYS A 207 11.87 0.63 -11.26
C LYS A 207 11.23 -0.69 -11.68
N VAL A 208 9.89 -0.82 -11.60
CA VAL A 208 9.16 -2.03 -11.99
C VAL A 208 9.34 -2.34 -13.48
N SER A 209 9.26 -1.33 -14.35
CA SER A 209 9.44 -1.51 -15.80
C SER A 209 10.85 -1.96 -16.18
N SER A 210 11.85 -1.71 -15.33
CA SER A 210 13.25 -2.09 -15.57
C SER A 210 13.60 -3.52 -15.11
N LEU A 211 12.71 -4.20 -14.41
CA LEU A 211 12.95 -5.54 -13.89
C LEU A 211 13.09 -6.57 -15.02
N ARG A 212 13.83 -7.63 -14.73
CA ARG A 212 14.09 -8.73 -15.66
C ARG A 212 13.27 -9.95 -15.27
N ARG A 213 13.00 -10.80 -16.22
CA ARG A 213 12.40 -12.10 -16.03
C ARG A 213 13.51 -13.16 -15.95
N GLU A 214 13.36 -14.09 -15.01
CA GLU A 214 14.27 -15.26 -14.88
C GLU A 214 13.57 -16.58 -15.18
N ASP A 215 12.24 -16.65 -14.98
CA ASP A 215 11.44 -17.83 -15.23
C ASP A 215 10.32 -17.59 -16.27
N ALA A 216 9.83 -18.66 -16.87
CA ALA A 216 8.68 -18.57 -17.74
C ALA A 216 7.41 -18.28 -16.90
N PRO A 217 6.55 -17.32 -17.34
CA PRO A 217 5.30 -17.02 -16.65
C PRO A 217 4.40 -18.25 -16.48
N GLY A 218 3.65 -18.30 -15.40
CA GLY A 218 2.69 -19.36 -15.08
C GLY A 218 3.33 -20.68 -14.59
N ARG A 219 4.64 -20.73 -14.37
CA ARG A 219 5.32 -21.98 -13.98
C ARG A 219 5.56 -22.12 -12.47
N VAL A 220 5.94 -21.04 -11.82
CA VAL A 220 6.34 -21.06 -10.40
C VAL A 220 5.62 -19.94 -9.70
N HIS A 221 4.93 -20.26 -8.60
CA HIS A 221 4.43 -19.26 -7.68
C HIS A 221 5.61 -18.69 -6.87
N HIS A 222 5.86 -17.41 -7.00
CA HIS A 222 6.86 -16.69 -6.24
C HIS A 222 6.27 -15.36 -5.79
N TYR A 223 6.18 -15.15 -4.47
CA TYR A 223 5.62 -13.91 -3.94
C TYR A 223 6.48 -12.70 -4.36
N VAL A 224 5.91 -11.84 -5.18
CA VAL A 224 6.60 -10.67 -5.76
C VAL A 224 5.69 -9.45 -5.60
N SER A 225 6.02 -8.55 -4.65
CA SER A 225 5.20 -7.36 -4.37
C SER A 225 4.98 -6.50 -5.61
N VAL A 226 5.97 -6.39 -6.48
CA VAL A 226 5.88 -5.55 -7.68
C VAL A 226 4.90 -6.09 -8.73
N ASP A 227 4.49 -7.36 -8.68
CA ASP A 227 3.39 -7.88 -9.49
C ASP A 227 2.11 -7.08 -9.22
N THR A 228 1.85 -6.77 -7.96
CA THR A 228 0.68 -5.92 -7.63
C THR A 228 0.85 -4.47 -8.07
N GLN A 229 2.08 -3.95 -8.13
CA GLN A 229 2.29 -2.64 -8.74
C GLN A 229 1.94 -2.64 -10.23
N VAL A 230 2.25 -3.72 -10.94
CA VAL A 230 1.84 -3.91 -12.34
C VAL A 230 0.31 -3.91 -12.47
N LEU A 231 -0.42 -4.53 -11.54
CA LEU A 231 -1.89 -4.45 -11.52
C LEU A 231 -2.38 -3.00 -11.41
N GLY A 232 -1.72 -2.17 -10.61
CA GLY A 232 -2.02 -0.72 -10.55
C GLY A 232 -1.78 0.00 -11.86
N MET A 233 -0.68 -0.35 -12.56
CA MET A 233 -0.38 0.20 -13.89
C MET A 233 -1.40 -0.23 -14.94
N VAL A 234 -1.81 -1.50 -14.91
CA VAL A 234 -2.85 -2.06 -15.79
C VAL A 234 -4.20 -1.39 -15.54
N LEU A 235 -4.61 -1.25 -14.27
CA LEU A 235 -5.86 -0.59 -13.91
C LEU A 235 -5.92 0.85 -14.45
N LEU A 236 -4.85 1.61 -14.23
CA LEU A 236 -4.73 2.98 -14.75
C LEU A 236 -4.84 3.01 -16.28
N GLY A 237 -4.13 2.12 -16.98
CA GLY A 237 -4.14 2.08 -18.44
C GLY A 237 -5.47 1.63 -19.04
N ALA A 238 -6.16 0.69 -18.39
CA ALA A 238 -7.45 0.17 -18.84
C ALA A 238 -8.62 1.14 -18.56
N THR A 239 -8.58 1.86 -17.43
CA THR A 239 -9.72 2.64 -16.95
C THR A 239 -9.50 4.15 -16.99
N GLY A 240 -8.25 4.61 -17.15
CA GLY A 240 -7.85 6.01 -16.99
C GLY A 240 -7.84 6.47 -15.52
N MET A 241 -8.07 5.57 -14.55
CA MET A 241 -8.17 5.88 -13.12
C MET A 241 -7.11 5.11 -12.32
N GLY A 242 -6.45 5.79 -11.38
CA GLY A 242 -5.58 5.13 -10.40
C GLY A 242 -6.39 4.33 -9.37
N PRO A 243 -5.71 3.45 -8.59
CA PRO A 243 -6.36 2.60 -7.60
C PRO A 243 -7.31 3.31 -6.65
N SER A 244 -6.91 4.41 -6.01
CA SER A 244 -7.77 5.16 -5.07
C SER A 244 -8.98 5.79 -5.77
N GLN A 245 -8.80 6.33 -6.97
CA GLN A 245 -9.89 6.95 -7.73
C GLN A 245 -10.91 5.90 -8.17
N PHE A 246 -10.46 4.79 -8.71
CA PHE A 246 -11.33 3.67 -9.13
C PHE A 246 -12.06 3.08 -7.92
N MET A 247 -11.34 2.84 -6.80
CA MET A 247 -11.90 2.38 -5.55
C MET A 247 -12.98 3.32 -5.02
N ASN A 248 -12.74 4.64 -5.03
CA ASN A 248 -13.70 5.65 -4.59
C ASN A 248 -15.00 5.64 -5.40
N GLN A 249 -14.91 5.34 -6.69
CA GLN A 249 -16.07 5.39 -7.58
C GLN A 249 -16.82 4.06 -7.66
N ARG A 250 -16.15 2.93 -7.50
CA ARG A 250 -16.71 1.61 -7.78
C ARG A 250 -16.88 0.73 -6.55
N LEU A 251 -15.89 0.67 -5.68
CA LEU A 251 -15.90 -0.24 -4.55
C LEU A 251 -16.43 0.42 -3.26
N TRP A 252 -15.88 1.58 -2.91
CA TRP A 252 -16.14 2.23 -1.63
C TRP A 252 -17.61 2.55 -1.35
N PRO A 253 -18.39 3.05 -2.35
CA PRO A 253 -19.81 3.32 -2.14
C PRO A 253 -20.63 2.08 -1.78
N GLN A 254 -20.18 0.89 -2.19
CA GLN A 254 -20.88 -0.38 -1.98
C GLN A 254 -20.53 -1.04 -0.63
N LEU A 255 -19.34 -0.76 -0.10
CA LEU A 255 -18.87 -1.35 1.16
C LEU A 255 -19.47 -0.72 2.42
N GLY A 256 -20.09 0.46 2.30
CA GLY A 256 -20.59 1.17 3.48
C GLY A 256 -19.49 1.57 4.47
N ALA A 257 -18.35 1.96 3.96
CA ALA A 257 -17.16 2.29 4.77
C ALA A 257 -17.42 3.36 5.83
N GLU A 258 -17.02 3.10 7.08
CA GLU A 258 -17.22 4.03 8.20
C GLU A 258 -16.23 5.21 8.18
N CYS A 259 -15.01 4.99 7.67
CA CYS A 259 -13.90 5.95 7.71
C CYS A 259 -13.47 6.36 6.29
N GLU A 260 -12.81 7.52 6.20
CA GLU A 260 -11.93 7.81 5.06
C GLU A 260 -10.65 7.01 5.19
N GLY A 261 -9.95 6.78 4.09
CA GLY A 261 -8.64 6.15 4.04
C GLY A 261 -7.63 7.01 3.32
N ALA A 262 -6.43 6.48 3.10
CA ALA A 262 -5.42 7.09 2.27
C ALA A 262 -4.61 6.01 1.53
N TRP A 263 -4.10 6.34 0.36
CA TRP A 263 -3.18 5.51 -0.39
C TRP A 263 -1.85 6.23 -0.58
N LEU A 264 -0.75 5.62 -0.14
CA LEU A 264 0.58 6.21 -0.27
C LEU A 264 1.00 6.28 -1.74
N THR A 265 1.76 7.32 -2.08
CA THR A 265 2.30 7.53 -3.43
C THR A 265 3.81 7.74 -3.40
N ASP A 266 4.45 7.51 -4.54
CA ASP A 266 5.78 8.05 -4.80
C ASP A 266 5.72 9.58 -5.05
N ASP A 267 6.86 10.19 -5.30
CA ASP A 267 6.96 11.66 -5.53
C ASP A 267 6.32 12.10 -6.85
N ARG A 268 5.99 11.18 -7.74
CA ARG A 268 5.28 11.46 -8.99
C ARG A 268 3.78 11.28 -8.88
N GLY A 269 3.28 10.98 -7.68
CA GLY A 269 1.88 10.73 -7.41
C GLY A 269 1.42 9.32 -7.81
N THR A 270 2.33 8.42 -8.14
CA THR A 270 2.00 7.03 -8.42
C THR A 270 1.67 6.30 -7.13
N GLU A 271 0.49 5.74 -7.03
CA GLU A 271 0.04 4.98 -5.86
C GLU A 271 0.84 3.68 -5.71
N LEU A 272 1.24 3.37 -4.47
CA LEU A 272 1.95 2.15 -4.12
C LEU A 272 0.94 1.01 -4.03
N ALA A 273 0.57 0.45 -5.18
CA ALA A 273 -0.50 -0.56 -5.29
C ALA A 273 -0.24 -1.80 -4.45
N PHE A 274 1.03 -2.16 -4.23
CA PHE A 274 1.44 -3.37 -3.52
C PHE A 274 1.36 -3.28 -1.99
N GLY A 275 1.26 -2.06 -1.41
CA GLY A 275 1.39 -1.92 0.04
C GLY A 275 1.03 -0.56 0.62
N GLY A 276 0.39 0.34 -0.16
CA GLY A 276 0.22 1.74 0.21
C GLY A 276 -1.09 2.10 0.93
N VAL A 277 -2.05 1.19 1.05
CA VAL A 277 -3.35 1.50 1.63
C VAL A 277 -3.29 1.71 3.14
N ASN A 278 -3.99 2.73 3.62
CA ASN A 278 -4.14 3.04 5.05
C ASN A 278 -5.63 3.13 5.37
N LEU A 279 -6.09 2.29 6.27
CA LEU A 279 -7.51 2.16 6.63
C LEU A 279 -7.68 2.11 8.15
N CYS A 280 -8.88 2.39 8.64
CA CYS A 280 -9.24 2.07 10.02
C CYS A 280 -9.61 0.58 10.14
N LEU A 281 -9.42 -0.01 11.32
CA LEU A 281 -9.54 -1.47 11.53
C LEU A 281 -10.92 -2.03 11.14
N ARG A 282 -12.00 -1.28 11.30
CA ARG A 282 -13.37 -1.73 10.93
C ARG A 282 -13.62 -1.79 9.43
N MET A 283 -12.64 -1.44 8.59
CA MET A 283 -12.74 -1.45 7.13
C MET A 283 -11.86 -2.51 6.49
N VAL A 284 -11.24 -3.35 7.29
CA VAL A 284 -10.31 -4.40 6.87
C VAL A 284 -11.00 -5.76 6.80
#